data_54714425947d5489fda6bd0f24f987dc
#
_entry.id   54714425947d5489fda6bd0f24f987dc
#
_cell.length_a   1.000
_cell.length_b   1.000
_cell.length_c   1.000
_cell.angle_alpha   90.00
_cell.angle_beta   90.00
_cell.angle_gamma   90.00
#
_symmetry.space_group_name_H-M   'P 1'
#
loop_
_entity.id
_entity.type
_entity.pdbx_description
1 polymer ?
#
loop_
_entity_poly.entity_id
_entity_poly.type
_entity_poly.pdbx_seq_one_letter_code
_entity_poly.pdbx_strand_id
1 'polypeptide(L)'
;MEREMVLKKIQYRKRGINMFTLIALLLFAIGLYNIYEHQKTLENCYKVQGVLVDLHYTPPMNGHRSTLYPVFEYTINGVKYREEYRYQAIDGSKFSEMAGDKELADEKIKEFLKKSAEKQPDFKIGQTYNLQVKRDNHKVFFIENQWSVMQEAKWFIIGGVVLILNFLFEFIVAFFRH
;
A
#
# COMPACT_ATOMS: atom_id res chain seq x y z
N MET A 1 12.33 32.92 50.08
CA MET A 1 11.04 32.63 49.47
C MET A 1 11.05 32.81 47.93
N GLU A 2 11.50 33.94 47.38
CA GLU A 2 11.59 34.12 45.90
C GLU A 2 12.49 33.15 45.17
N ARG A 3 13.68 32.85 45.70
CA ARG A 3 14.63 31.89 45.07
C ARG A 3 14.09 30.47 44.97
N GLU A 4 13.31 30.01 45.95
CA GLU A 4 12.67 28.68 45.90
C GLU A 4 11.57 28.60 44.86
N MET A 5 10.79 29.68 44.68
CA MET A 5 9.78 29.75 43.63
C MET A 5 10.39 29.77 42.22
N VAL A 6 11.52 30.45 42.05
CA VAL A 6 12.24 30.47 40.78
C VAL A 6 12.81 29.11 40.46
N LEU A 7 13.39 28.41 41.42
CA LEU A 7 13.93 27.05 41.24
C LEU A 7 12.79 26.04 40.95
N LYS A 8 11.64 26.11 41.62
CA LYS A 8 10.47 25.31 41.29
C LYS A 8 9.96 25.62 39.89
N LYS A 9 9.91 26.87 39.43
CA LYS A 9 9.56 27.24 38.06
C LYS A 9 10.52 26.67 37.01
N ILE A 10 11.81 26.60 37.33
CA ILE A 10 12.85 26.04 36.44
C ILE A 10 12.75 24.50 36.39
N GLN A 11 12.45 23.86 37.51
CA GLN A 11 12.28 22.41 37.60
C GLN A 11 11.05 21.91 36.85
N TYR A 12 9.97 22.71 36.76
CA TYR A 12 8.80 22.40 35.94
C TYR A 12 9.06 22.51 34.43
N ARG A 13 10.14 23.15 33.99
CA ARG A 13 10.49 23.34 32.57
C ARG A 13 11.26 22.16 31.96
N LYS A 14 11.66 21.15 32.74
CA LYS A 14 12.16 19.85 32.24
C LYS A 14 10.99 18.92 32.00
N ARG A 15 9.99 19.32 31.21
CA ARG A 15 9.06 18.36 30.61
C ARG A 15 9.85 17.55 29.61
N GLY A 16 10.21 16.34 30.00
CA GLY A 16 10.74 15.35 29.06
C GLY A 16 9.74 15.16 27.91
N ILE A 17 10.25 14.83 26.76
CA ILE A 17 9.42 14.41 25.60
C ILE A 17 8.44 13.36 26.12
N ASN A 18 7.14 13.62 26.01
CA ASN A 18 6.15 12.65 26.47
C ASN A 18 6.14 11.42 25.54
N MET A 19 5.67 10.30 26.03
CA MET A 19 5.64 9.03 25.29
C MET A 19 4.87 9.15 23.95
N PHE A 20 3.80 9.94 23.92
CA PHE A 20 3.02 10.17 22.68
C PHE A 20 3.82 10.92 21.63
N THR A 21 4.61 11.92 22.02
CA THR A 21 5.51 12.63 21.09
C THR A 21 6.58 11.69 20.53
N LEU A 22 7.14 10.79 21.34
CA LEU A 22 8.11 9.79 20.86
C LEU A 22 7.49 8.83 19.86
N ILE A 23 6.29 8.30 20.15
CA ILE A 23 5.55 7.41 19.24
C ILE A 23 5.24 8.14 17.92
N ALA A 24 4.76 9.37 18.00
CA ALA A 24 4.42 10.16 16.80
C ALA A 24 5.65 10.45 15.94
N LEU A 25 6.79 10.79 16.55
CA LEU A 25 8.06 10.98 15.83
C LEU A 25 8.55 9.69 15.18
N LEU A 26 8.37 8.54 15.84
CA LEU A 26 8.71 7.24 15.27
C LEU A 26 7.84 6.92 14.04
N LEU A 27 6.52 7.11 14.13
CA LEU A 27 5.60 6.90 13.00
C LEU A 27 5.93 7.85 11.84
N PHE A 28 6.27 9.08 12.14
CA PHE A 28 6.68 10.06 11.14
C PHE A 28 7.98 9.65 10.44
N ALA A 29 8.97 9.17 11.19
CA ALA A 29 10.24 8.68 10.63
C ALA A 29 10.03 7.44 9.75
N ILE A 30 9.18 6.48 10.18
CA ILE A 30 8.80 5.30 9.39
C ILE A 30 8.13 5.74 8.08
N GLY A 31 7.22 6.71 8.13
CA GLY A 31 6.56 7.23 6.94
C GLY A 31 7.52 7.89 5.96
N LEU A 32 8.48 8.69 6.44
CA LEU A 32 9.53 9.29 5.61
C LEU A 32 10.43 8.23 4.98
N TYR A 33 10.81 7.21 5.75
CA TYR A 33 11.62 6.09 5.24
C TYR A 33 10.88 5.34 4.13
N ASN A 34 9.59 5.04 4.31
CA ASN A 34 8.78 4.36 3.29
C ASN A 34 8.68 5.18 2.00
N ILE A 35 8.48 6.52 2.10
CA ILE A 35 8.45 7.41 0.93
C ILE A 35 9.81 7.38 0.21
N TYR A 36 10.91 7.45 0.95
CA TYR A 36 12.25 7.39 0.39
C TYR A 36 12.52 6.07 -0.35
N GLU A 37 12.22 4.93 0.29
CA GLU A 37 12.38 3.59 -0.32
C GLU A 37 11.48 3.41 -1.55
N HIS A 38 10.26 3.97 -1.52
CA HIS A 38 9.37 3.98 -2.67
C HIS A 38 10.00 4.72 -3.86
N GLN A 39 10.48 5.95 -3.66
CA GLN A 39 11.13 6.73 -4.71
C GLN A 39 12.36 6.02 -5.27
N LYS A 40 13.24 5.53 -4.39
CA LYS A 40 14.43 4.76 -4.77
C LYS A 40 14.08 3.51 -5.59
N THR A 41 12.99 2.81 -5.23
CA THR A 41 12.52 1.65 -5.97
C THR A 41 12.05 2.06 -7.37
N LEU A 42 11.30 3.16 -7.49
CA LEU A 42 10.85 3.67 -8.81
C LEU A 42 12.01 4.09 -9.71
N GLU A 43 13.05 4.70 -9.16
CA GLU A 43 14.26 5.07 -9.91
C GLU A 43 15.00 3.84 -10.45
N ASN A 44 14.92 2.70 -9.72
CA ASN A 44 15.52 1.43 -10.14
C ASN A 44 14.56 0.54 -10.96
N CYS A 45 13.61 1.14 -11.68
CA CYS A 45 12.70 0.42 -12.55
C CYS A 45 12.89 0.77 -14.02
N TYR A 46 12.56 -0.18 -14.90
CA TYR A 46 12.28 0.09 -16.30
C TYR A 46 10.82 0.52 -16.44
N LYS A 47 10.56 1.55 -17.24
CA LYS A 47 9.21 1.90 -17.65
C LYS A 47 8.90 1.17 -18.96
N VAL A 48 7.94 0.25 -18.91
CA VAL A 48 7.54 -0.56 -20.06
C VAL A 48 6.03 -0.59 -20.20
N GLN A 49 5.54 -0.89 -21.38
CA GLN A 49 4.13 -1.19 -21.60
C GLN A 49 3.92 -2.70 -21.48
N GLY A 50 2.91 -3.08 -20.70
CA GLY A 50 2.47 -4.46 -20.56
C GLY A 50 0.99 -4.61 -20.89
N VAL A 51 0.63 -5.72 -21.47
CA VAL A 51 -0.76 -6.05 -21.81
C VAL A 51 -1.30 -7.01 -20.76
N LEU A 52 -2.47 -6.73 -20.21
CA LEU A 52 -3.19 -7.69 -19.36
C LEU A 52 -3.73 -8.81 -20.24
N VAL A 53 -3.19 -10.01 -20.09
CA VAL A 53 -3.53 -11.16 -20.95
C VAL A 53 -4.41 -12.18 -20.27
N ASP A 54 -4.39 -12.24 -18.94
CA ASP A 54 -5.08 -13.30 -18.19
C ASP A 54 -5.37 -12.87 -16.74
N LEU A 55 -6.19 -13.68 -16.05
CA LEU A 55 -6.39 -13.60 -14.60
C LEU A 55 -6.18 -14.99 -14.01
N HIS A 56 -5.18 -15.12 -13.14
CA HIS A 56 -4.87 -16.39 -12.48
C HIS A 56 -5.72 -16.55 -11.21
N TYR A 57 -6.51 -17.62 -11.17
CA TYR A 57 -7.34 -17.97 -10.02
C TYR A 57 -6.57 -18.79 -9.01
N THR A 58 -6.58 -18.37 -7.76
CA THR A 58 -6.06 -19.11 -6.62
C THR A 58 -7.23 -19.55 -5.74
N PRO A 59 -7.43 -20.87 -5.55
CA PRO A 59 -8.52 -21.40 -4.74
C PRO A 59 -8.36 -21.02 -3.25
N PRO A 60 -9.43 -21.04 -2.46
CA PRO A 60 -9.37 -20.79 -1.05
C PRO A 60 -8.53 -21.86 -0.34
N MET A 61 -7.55 -21.45 0.45
CA MET A 61 -6.71 -22.36 1.25
C MET A 61 -6.60 -21.84 2.69
N ASN A 62 -6.72 -22.74 3.68
CA ASN A 62 -6.45 -22.44 5.09
C ASN A 62 -7.18 -21.19 5.65
N GLY A 63 -8.45 -20.99 5.32
CA GLY A 63 -9.23 -19.84 5.76
C GLY A 63 -9.01 -18.53 4.98
N HIS A 64 -8.13 -18.54 3.97
CA HIS A 64 -7.99 -17.44 3.02
C HIS A 64 -9.07 -17.52 1.95
N ARG A 65 -9.58 -16.37 1.52
CA ARG A 65 -10.55 -16.28 0.42
C ARG A 65 -9.88 -16.60 -0.91
N SER A 66 -10.65 -17.11 -1.85
CA SER A 66 -10.18 -17.23 -3.24
C SER A 66 -9.82 -15.86 -3.82
N THR A 67 -8.76 -15.82 -4.59
CA THR A 67 -8.20 -14.59 -5.17
C THR A 67 -7.92 -14.75 -6.65
N LEU A 68 -7.99 -13.63 -7.37
CA LEU A 68 -7.60 -13.52 -8.78
C LEU A 68 -6.43 -12.57 -8.89
N TYR A 69 -5.38 -12.99 -9.59
CA TYR A 69 -4.22 -12.17 -9.84
C TYR A 69 -4.13 -11.80 -11.32
N PRO A 70 -4.07 -10.51 -11.68
CA PRO A 70 -3.86 -10.09 -13.05
C PRO A 70 -2.52 -10.58 -13.59
N VAL A 71 -2.51 -11.15 -14.82
CA VAL A 71 -1.32 -11.63 -15.51
C VAL A 71 -0.99 -10.71 -16.66
N PHE A 72 0.21 -10.14 -16.64
CA PHE A 72 0.69 -9.21 -17.64
C PHE A 72 1.76 -9.83 -18.52
N GLU A 73 1.71 -9.52 -19.81
CA GLU A 73 2.81 -9.75 -20.74
C GLU A 73 3.49 -8.43 -21.09
N TYR A 74 4.82 -8.42 -21.02
CA TYR A 74 5.65 -7.26 -21.36
C TYR A 74 7.01 -7.71 -21.87
N THR A 75 7.76 -6.80 -22.50
CA THR A 75 9.06 -7.10 -23.09
C THR A 75 10.12 -6.14 -22.55
N ILE A 76 11.25 -6.71 -22.13
CA ILE A 76 12.44 -5.96 -21.71
C ILE A 76 13.64 -6.47 -22.48
N ASN A 77 14.35 -5.58 -23.16
CA ASN A 77 15.55 -5.91 -23.96
C ASN A 77 15.32 -7.08 -24.94
N GLY A 78 14.13 -7.16 -25.54
CA GLY A 78 13.76 -8.20 -26.50
C GLY A 78 13.32 -9.53 -25.85
N VAL A 79 13.37 -9.67 -24.52
CA VAL A 79 12.90 -10.84 -23.80
C VAL A 79 11.46 -10.61 -23.34
N LYS A 80 10.58 -11.57 -23.68
CA LYS A 80 9.16 -11.53 -23.29
C LYS A 80 8.97 -12.17 -21.92
N TYR A 81 8.25 -11.49 -21.05
CA TYR A 81 7.86 -11.92 -19.71
C TYR A 81 6.35 -12.09 -19.63
N ARG A 82 5.90 -13.07 -18.84
CA ARG A 82 4.49 -13.27 -18.49
C ARG A 82 4.43 -13.55 -17.00
N GLU A 83 3.97 -12.55 -16.22
CA GLU A 83 4.08 -12.57 -14.77
C GLU A 83 2.78 -12.08 -14.09
N GLU A 84 2.51 -12.60 -12.89
CA GLU A 84 1.35 -12.24 -12.08
C GLU A 84 1.59 -10.95 -11.29
N TYR A 85 0.58 -10.07 -11.27
CA TYR A 85 0.58 -8.89 -10.41
C TYR A 85 0.05 -9.24 -9.01
N ARG A 86 0.93 -9.48 -8.07
CA ARG A 86 0.59 -9.96 -6.72
C ARG A 86 0.29 -8.86 -5.70
N TYR A 87 0.47 -7.58 -6.06
CA TYR A 87 0.23 -6.47 -5.13
C TYR A 87 -1.24 -6.08 -4.99
N GLN A 88 -2.08 -6.48 -5.93
CA GLN A 88 -3.51 -6.28 -5.87
C GLN A 88 -4.24 -7.54 -6.31
N ALA A 89 -4.83 -8.21 -5.33
CA ALA A 89 -5.69 -9.36 -5.57
C ALA A 89 -7.13 -8.88 -5.76
N ILE A 90 -7.82 -9.49 -6.74
CA ILE A 90 -9.25 -9.30 -6.94
C ILE A 90 -9.99 -10.35 -6.10
N ASP A 91 -11.07 -9.96 -5.43
CA ASP A 91 -11.88 -10.90 -4.64
C ASP A 91 -12.50 -11.97 -5.53
N GLY A 92 -12.03 -13.20 -5.36
CA GLY A 92 -12.49 -14.38 -6.09
C GLY A 92 -13.63 -15.15 -5.37
N SER A 93 -14.18 -14.62 -4.27
CA SER A 93 -15.15 -15.36 -3.42
C SER A 93 -16.39 -15.87 -4.18
N LYS A 94 -16.81 -15.15 -5.22
CA LYS A 94 -17.92 -15.55 -6.09
C LYS A 94 -17.60 -16.77 -6.98
N PHE A 95 -16.34 -17.19 -7.06
CA PHE A 95 -15.90 -18.36 -7.84
C PHE A 95 -15.83 -19.63 -7.02
N SER A 96 -15.64 -19.54 -5.71
CA SER A 96 -15.53 -20.71 -4.85
C SER A 96 -16.80 -21.57 -4.87
N GLU A 97 -17.96 -20.95 -5.10
CA GLU A 97 -19.24 -21.66 -5.24
C GLU A 97 -19.38 -22.40 -6.59
N MET A 98 -18.64 -21.97 -7.60
CA MET A 98 -18.67 -22.52 -8.95
C MET A 98 -17.56 -23.56 -9.23
N ALA A 99 -16.55 -23.63 -8.38
CA ALA A 99 -15.36 -24.44 -8.56
C ALA A 99 -15.52 -25.94 -8.21
N GLY A 100 -16.75 -26.40 -7.98
CA GLY A 100 -17.01 -27.82 -7.68
C GLY A 100 -16.71 -28.77 -8.84
N ASP A 101 -16.63 -28.28 -10.08
CA ASP A 101 -16.34 -29.05 -11.29
C ASP A 101 -15.23 -28.31 -12.10
N LYS A 102 -14.05 -28.91 -12.22
CA LYS A 102 -12.84 -28.24 -12.73
C LYS A 102 -13.01 -27.72 -14.18
N GLU A 103 -13.66 -28.50 -15.02
CA GLU A 103 -13.86 -28.16 -16.44
C GLU A 103 -14.94 -27.08 -16.64
N LEU A 104 -16.01 -27.14 -15.85
CA LEU A 104 -17.07 -26.13 -15.82
C LEU A 104 -16.58 -24.83 -15.14
N ALA A 105 -15.62 -24.93 -14.22
CA ALA A 105 -15.00 -23.78 -13.57
C ALA A 105 -14.20 -22.92 -14.56
N ASP A 106 -13.43 -23.52 -15.48
CA ASP A 106 -12.61 -22.78 -16.44
C ASP A 106 -13.46 -21.95 -17.43
N GLU A 107 -14.56 -22.50 -17.92
CA GLU A 107 -15.46 -21.77 -18.82
C GLU A 107 -16.28 -20.68 -18.09
N LYS A 108 -16.80 -20.99 -16.90
CA LYS A 108 -17.50 -20.01 -16.06
C LYS A 108 -16.55 -18.92 -15.54
N ILE A 109 -15.31 -19.28 -15.24
CA ILE A 109 -14.27 -18.31 -14.91
C ILE A 109 -14.06 -17.37 -16.10
N LYS A 110 -13.86 -17.87 -17.30
CA LYS A 110 -13.71 -17.04 -18.51
C LYS A 110 -14.90 -16.11 -18.75
N GLU A 111 -16.14 -16.64 -18.62
CA GLU A 111 -17.36 -15.83 -18.77
C GLU A 111 -17.50 -14.76 -17.67
N PHE A 112 -17.20 -15.11 -16.42
CA PHE A 112 -17.21 -14.13 -15.31
C PHE A 112 -16.10 -13.10 -15.47
N LEU A 113 -14.91 -13.49 -15.92
CA LEU A 113 -13.81 -12.59 -16.21
C LEU A 113 -14.20 -11.57 -17.28
N LYS A 114 -14.91 -12.02 -18.30
CA LYS A 114 -15.48 -11.15 -19.33
C LYS A 114 -16.52 -10.17 -18.75
N LYS A 115 -17.40 -10.63 -17.86
CA LYS A 115 -18.42 -9.81 -17.19
C LYS A 115 -17.83 -8.92 -16.07
N SER A 116 -16.79 -9.37 -15.38
CA SER A 116 -16.12 -8.60 -14.33
C SER A 116 -15.17 -7.56 -14.89
N ALA A 117 -14.55 -7.82 -16.04
CA ALA A 117 -13.79 -6.82 -16.79
C ALA A 117 -14.67 -5.63 -17.22
N GLU A 118 -15.98 -5.86 -17.42
CA GLU A 118 -16.94 -4.77 -17.67
C GLU A 118 -17.31 -3.98 -16.40
N LYS A 119 -17.18 -4.59 -15.21
CA LYS A 119 -17.60 -4.00 -13.92
C LYS A 119 -16.44 -3.46 -13.07
N GLN A 120 -15.20 -3.89 -13.32
CA GLN A 120 -14.02 -3.38 -12.63
C GLN A 120 -13.27 -2.44 -13.58
N PRO A 121 -13.29 -1.11 -13.35
CA PRO A 121 -12.66 -0.14 -14.23
C PRO A 121 -11.13 -0.30 -14.31
N ASP A 122 -10.52 -1.01 -13.35
CA ASP A 122 -9.08 -1.01 -13.16
C ASP A 122 -8.33 -2.09 -13.96
N PHE A 123 -9.00 -3.21 -14.38
CA PHE A 123 -8.35 -4.32 -15.07
C PHE A 123 -9.19 -4.85 -16.23
N LYS A 124 -8.78 -4.56 -17.47
CA LYS A 124 -9.43 -5.08 -18.67
C LYS A 124 -8.46 -5.93 -19.48
N ILE A 125 -8.83 -7.20 -19.73
CA ILE A 125 -8.05 -8.11 -20.57
C ILE A 125 -7.89 -7.50 -21.97
N GLY A 126 -6.66 -7.54 -22.52
CA GLY A 126 -6.31 -6.93 -23.79
C GLY A 126 -5.94 -5.44 -23.70
N GLN A 127 -6.12 -4.80 -22.54
CA GLN A 127 -5.71 -3.41 -22.35
C GLN A 127 -4.23 -3.31 -22.02
N THR A 128 -3.59 -2.24 -22.49
CA THR A 128 -2.21 -1.89 -22.21
C THR A 128 -2.11 -1.01 -20.97
N TYR A 129 -1.14 -1.31 -20.12
CA TYR A 129 -0.84 -0.61 -18.87
C TYR A 129 0.63 -0.16 -18.85
N ASN A 130 0.91 0.97 -18.25
CA ASN A 130 2.27 1.37 -17.95
C ASN A 130 2.78 0.64 -16.73
N LEU A 131 3.83 -0.14 -16.89
CA LEU A 131 4.45 -0.94 -15.85
C LEU A 131 5.82 -0.38 -15.49
N GLN A 132 6.15 -0.47 -14.21
CA GLN A 132 7.47 -0.16 -13.67
C GLN A 132 8.08 -1.46 -13.18
N VAL A 133 8.98 -2.05 -13.97
CA VAL A 133 9.58 -3.36 -13.74
C VAL A 133 10.94 -3.19 -13.09
N LYS A 134 11.19 -3.86 -11.96
CA LYS A 134 12.47 -3.80 -11.25
C LYS A 134 13.62 -4.27 -12.14
N ARG A 135 14.75 -3.53 -12.12
CA ARG A 135 15.95 -3.85 -12.91
C ARG A 135 16.68 -5.08 -12.41
N ASP A 136 16.66 -5.31 -11.12
CA ASP A 136 17.28 -6.46 -10.44
C ASP A 136 16.42 -7.73 -10.49
N ASN A 137 15.11 -7.59 -10.69
CA ASN A 137 14.19 -8.72 -10.79
C ASN A 137 13.03 -8.41 -11.74
N HIS A 138 13.16 -8.79 -12.99
CA HIS A 138 12.19 -8.52 -14.04
C HIS A 138 10.81 -9.17 -13.82
N LYS A 139 10.66 -10.09 -12.85
CA LYS A 139 9.38 -10.68 -12.45
C LYS A 139 8.60 -9.81 -11.48
N VAL A 140 9.23 -8.80 -10.90
CA VAL A 140 8.62 -7.86 -9.95
C VAL A 140 8.33 -6.55 -10.67
N PHE A 141 7.07 -6.17 -10.70
CA PHE A 141 6.64 -4.94 -11.36
C PHE A 141 5.49 -4.26 -10.61
N PHE A 142 5.28 -2.99 -10.89
CA PHE A 142 4.22 -2.16 -10.36
C PHE A 142 3.45 -1.53 -11.51
N ILE A 143 2.14 -1.35 -11.33
CA ILE A 143 1.32 -0.61 -12.31
C ILE A 143 1.41 0.88 -11.95
N GLU A 144 1.77 1.72 -12.93
CA GLU A 144 1.94 3.13 -12.76
C GLU A 144 0.71 3.78 -12.12
N ASN A 145 0.18 4.34 -11.52
CA ASN A 145 -1.04 4.87 -10.90
C ASN A 145 -1.71 3.99 -9.84
N GLN A 146 -1.34 2.73 -9.69
CA GLN A 146 -1.91 1.88 -8.65
C GLN A 146 -1.03 1.81 -7.40
N TRP A 147 0.29 1.88 -7.56
CA TRP A 147 1.21 1.99 -6.44
C TRP A 147 1.39 3.46 -6.08
N SER A 148 0.50 3.99 -5.27
CA SER A 148 0.50 5.41 -4.93
C SER A 148 1.40 5.69 -3.73
N VAL A 149 2.16 6.79 -3.81
CA VAL A 149 2.94 7.35 -2.68
C VAL A 149 2.05 7.55 -1.44
N MET A 150 0.74 7.78 -1.64
CA MET A 150 -0.23 7.96 -0.57
C MET A 150 -0.38 6.73 0.32
N GLN A 151 -0.28 5.51 -0.24
CA GLN A 151 -0.32 4.26 0.55
C GLN A 151 0.92 4.12 1.43
N GLU A 152 2.08 4.52 0.93
CA GLU A 152 3.33 4.49 1.68
C GLU A 152 3.41 5.61 2.70
N ALA A 153 2.81 6.77 2.40
CA ALA A 153 2.78 7.93 3.27
C ALA A 153 1.79 7.83 4.44
N LYS A 154 0.95 6.78 4.52
CA LYS A 154 -0.07 6.65 5.58
C LYS A 154 0.50 6.80 6.99
N TRP A 155 1.65 6.24 7.28
CA TRP A 155 2.30 6.34 8.59
C TRP A 155 2.81 7.74 8.89
N PHE A 156 3.30 8.45 7.86
CA PHE A 156 3.66 9.85 7.95
C PHE A 156 2.45 10.73 8.33
N ILE A 157 1.32 10.51 7.67
CA ILE A 157 0.07 11.24 7.94
C ILE A 157 -0.43 10.95 9.35
N ILE A 158 -0.47 9.66 9.76
CA ILE A 158 -0.88 9.26 11.12
C ILE A 158 0.03 9.91 12.16
N GLY A 159 1.33 9.85 11.99
CA GLY A 159 2.30 10.47 12.90
C GLY A 159 2.09 11.98 13.00
N GLY A 160 1.84 12.67 11.89
CA GLY A 160 1.52 14.11 11.85
C GLY A 160 0.26 14.46 12.61
N VAL A 161 -0.82 13.69 12.40
CA VAL A 161 -2.09 13.90 13.14
C VAL A 161 -1.90 13.72 14.64
N VAL A 162 -1.18 12.67 15.07
CA VAL A 162 -0.91 12.42 16.50
C VAL A 162 -0.09 13.56 17.10
N LEU A 163 0.89 14.10 16.38
CA LEU A 163 1.67 15.27 16.83
C LEU A 163 0.79 16.50 17.03
N ILE A 164 -0.09 16.81 16.07
CA ILE A 164 -1.01 17.93 16.15
C ILE A 164 -1.96 17.79 17.34
N LEU A 165 -2.56 16.61 17.51
CA LEU A 165 -3.47 16.33 18.63
C LEU A 165 -2.76 16.45 19.98
N ASN A 166 -1.53 15.96 20.09
CA ASN A 166 -0.73 16.08 21.30
C ASN A 166 -0.41 17.56 21.62
N PHE A 167 -0.06 18.36 20.61
CA PHE A 167 0.20 19.79 20.77
C PHE A 167 -1.07 20.53 21.20
N LEU A 168 -2.22 20.26 20.59
CA LEU A 168 -3.49 20.85 20.98
C LEU A 168 -3.87 20.50 22.42
N PHE A 169 -3.68 19.26 22.82
CA PHE A 169 -3.94 18.80 24.18
C PHE A 169 -3.06 19.56 25.20
N GLU A 170 -1.77 19.66 24.93
CA GLU A 170 -0.85 20.43 25.78
C GLU A 170 -1.23 21.91 25.86
N PHE A 171 -1.67 22.49 24.75
CA PHE A 171 -2.15 23.87 24.71
C PHE A 171 -3.41 24.08 25.56
N ILE A 172 -4.39 23.20 25.43
CA ILE A 172 -5.62 23.22 26.22
C ILE A 172 -5.33 23.10 27.72
N VAL A 173 -4.50 22.12 28.09
CA VAL A 173 -4.09 21.93 29.51
C VAL A 173 -3.35 23.17 30.06
N ALA A 174 -2.52 23.80 29.25
CA ALA A 174 -1.84 25.04 29.65
C ALA A 174 -2.82 26.20 29.84
N PHE A 175 -3.83 26.31 28.95
CA PHE A 175 -4.85 27.35 29.00
C PHE A 175 -5.74 27.26 30.23
N PHE A 176 -6.18 26.06 30.63
CA PHE A 176 -7.04 25.85 31.81
C PHE A 176 -6.26 25.82 33.14
N ARG A 177 -4.93 25.90 33.13
CA ARG A 177 -4.11 26.02 34.35
C ARG A 177 -3.81 27.44 34.76
N HIS A 178 -4.20 28.42 33.97
CA HIS A 178 -4.17 29.86 34.28
C HIS A 178 -5.55 30.37 34.66
#